data_8da9883775c33e13808ed01b99632b90
#
_entry.id   8da9883775c33e13808ed01b99632b90
#
_cell.length_a   1.000
_cell.length_b   1.000
_cell.length_c   1.000
_cell.angle_alpha   90.00
_cell.angle_beta   90.00
_cell.angle_gamma   90.00
#
_symmetry.space_group_name_H-M   'P 1'
#
loop_
_entity.id
_entity.type
_entity.pdbx_description
1 polymer ?
#
loop_
_entity_poly.entity_id
_entity_poly.type
_entity_poly.pdbx_seq_one_letter_code
_entity_poly.pdbx_strand_id
1 'polypeptide(L)'
;MTMNRFALTLTTLLLMGCGSDKDATQALPSVDNTAEVLAFYETHADFFRAGSIDDLPEDLVWEDGADLPEVGSPKAKKGGTEYVRLADFPRTLRTVGPDSNGSFRPWILDDTSMALAHRHPETLDYFPGLALRWAVDTDSKSVFVELDPKATWSDGVPITADDYRFTFWFFRTRYITAPWYNNWYESQYTGITKYSDHLISIS
;
A
#
# COMPACT_ATOMS: atom_id res chain seq x y z
N MET A 1 -34.89 67.29 -43.83
CA MET A 1 -35.61 66.78 -42.65
C MET A 1 -35.29 65.32 -42.56
N THR A 2 -34.21 64.99 -41.89
CA THR A 2 -33.58 63.67 -41.91
C THR A 2 -33.75 63.02 -40.51
N MET A 3 -34.46 61.91 -40.49
CA MET A 3 -34.67 61.06 -39.30
C MET A 3 -33.49 60.23 -39.02
N ASN A 4 -32.88 60.43 -37.87
CA ASN A 4 -31.77 59.64 -37.36
C ASN A 4 -32.33 58.36 -36.74
N ARG A 5 -31.89 57.18 -37.30
CA ARG A 5 -32.19 55.85 -36.74
C ARG A 5 -31.07 55.48 -35.76
N PHE A 6 -31.41 55.40 -34.47
CA PHE A 6 -30.55 54.76 -33.47
C PHE A 6 -30.57 53.24 -33.66
N ALA A 7 -29.45 52.67 -33.97
CA ALA A 7 -29.23 51.22 -33.99
C ALA A 7 -28.85 50.77 -32.57
N LEU A 8 -29.73 50.00 -31.95
CA LEU A 8 -29.48 49.38 -30.63
C LEU A 8 -28.70 48.07 -30.88
N THR A 9 -27.41 48.08 -30.62
CA THR A 9 -26.56 46.88 -30.65
C THR A 9 -26.76 46.08 -29.37
N LEU A 10 -27.47 44.96 -29.51
CA LEU A 10 -27.66 43.97 -28.45
C LEU A 10 -26.39 43.16 -28.32
N THR A 11 -25.60 43.44 -27.28
CA THR A 11 -24.40 42.65 -26.94
C THR A 11 -24.85 41.38 -26.28
N THR A 12 -24.78 40.27 -27.04
CA THR A 12 -25.01 38.91 -26.54
C THR A 12 -23.82 38.50 -25.70
N LEU A 13 -23.99 38.47 -24.37
CA LEU A 13 -23.02 37.95 -23.43
C LEU A 13 -23.03 36.41 -23.54
N LEU A 14 -22.04 35.83 -24.21
CA LEU A 14 -21.80 34.40 -24.21
C LEU A 14 -21.30 33.99 -22.84
N LEU A 15 -22.17 33.39 -22.03
CA LEU A 15 -21.80 32.61 -20.86
C LEU A 15 -21.10 31.35 -21.37
N MET A 16 -19.78 31.37 -21.38
CA MET A 16 -18.98 30.12 -21.47
C MET A 16 -19.24 29.34 -20.19
N GLY A 17 -20.15 28.37 -20.27
CA GLY A 17 -20.31 27.36 -19.26
C GLY A 17 -19.03 26.56 -19.22
N CYS A 18 -18.41 26.41 -18.03
CA CYS A 18 -17.41 25.38 -17.77
C CYS A 18 -18.08 24.03 -18.02
N GLY A 19 -17.90 23.50 -19.23
CA GLY A 19 -18.17 22.11 -19.51
C GLY A 19 -17.17 21.30 -18.69
N SER A 20 -17.66 20.48 -17.77
CA SER A 20 -16.87 19.43 -17.16
C SER A 20 -16.54 18.44 -18.25
N ASP A 21 -15.36 18.52 -18.82
CA ASP A 21 -14.80 17.47 -19.66
C ASP A 21 -14.67 16.19 -18.80
N LYS A 22 -15.66 15.31 -18.95
CA LYS A 22 -15.67 13.98 -18.34
C LYS A 22 -14.70 13.01 -19.02
N ASP A 23 -13.93 13.47 -20.00
CA ASP A 23 -13.06 12.63 -20.82
C ASP A 23 -11.55 12.81 -20.58
N ALA A 24 -11.14 13.46 -19.50
CA ALA A 24 -9.72 13.70 -19.22
C ALA A 24 -9.09 12.70 -18.24
N THR A 25 -9.69 11.53 -18.03
CA THR A 25 -8.97 10.41 -17.43
C THR A 25 -8.42 9.55 -18.56
N GLN A 26 -7.49 10.10 -19.33
CA GLN A 26 -6.63 9.26 -20.15
C GLN A 26 -5.82 8.41 -19.19
N ALA A 27 -6.25 7.16 -19.01
CA ALA A 27 -5.50 6.18 -18.25
C ALA A 27 -4.07 6.18 -18.82
N LEU A 28 -3.09 6.43 -17.97
CA LEU A 28 -1.69 6.28 -18.36
C LEU A 28 -1.55 4.89 -18.97
N PRO A 29 -0.81 4.74 -20.10
CA PRO A 29 -0.61 3.43 -20.68
C PRO A 29 -0.06 2.50 -19.59
N SER A 30 -0.78 1.43 -19.31
CA SER A 30 -0.31 0.40 -18.38
C SER A 30 0.93 -0.22 -19.00
N VAL A 31 2.07 0.01 -18.38
CA VAL A 31 3.30 -0.70 -18.74
C VAL A 31 3.18 -2.08 -18.11
N ASP A 32 3.07 -3.11 -18.91
CA ASP A 32 3.10 -4.50 -18.44
C ASP A 32 4.55 -4.92 -18.16
N ASN A 33 4.93 -4.95 -16.90
CA ASN A 33 6.25 -5.37 -16.43
C ASN A 33 6.29 -6.83 -15.99
N THR A 34 5.24 -7.61 -16.22
CA THR A 34 5.13 -8.99 -15.72
C THR A 34 6.33 -9.85 -16.13
N ALA A 35 6.73 -9.76 -17.40
CA ALA A 35 7.88 -10.53 -17.89
C ALA A 35 9.21 -10.15 -17.19
N GLU A 36 9.42 -8.86 -16.93
CA GLU A 36 10.61 -8.37 -16.21
C GLU A 36 10.62 -8.86 -14.76
N VAL A 37 9.48 -8.79 -14.08
CA VAL A 37 9.32 -9.26 -12.69
C VAL A 37 9.58 -10.74 -12.58
N LEU A 38 9.00 -11.56 -13.46
CA LEU A 38 9.18 -13.01 -13.46
C LEU A 38 10.64 -13.40 -13.76
N ALA A 39 11.28 -12.78 -14.75
CA ALA A 39 12.69 -13.01 -15.05
C ALA A 39 13.60 -12.60 -13.88
N PHE A 40 13.23 -11.55 -13.15
CA PHE A 40 13.96 -11.18 -11.94
C PHE A 40 13.83 -12.24 -10.85
N TYR A 41 12.64 -12.79 -10.62
CA TYR A 41 12.44 -13.87 -9.64
C TYR A 41 13.26 -15.11 -10.00
N GLU A 42 13.30 -15.49 -11.27
CA GLU A 42 14.08 -16.62 -11.75
C GLU A 42 15.59 -16.43 -11.52
N THR A 43 16.10 -15.23 -11.78
CA THR A 43 17.52 -14.91 -11.60
C THR A 43 17.93 -14.72 -10.13
N HIS A 44 16.95 -14.54 -9.23
CA HIS A 44 17.14 -14.36 -7.78
C HIS A 44 16.33 -15.41 -6.99
N ALA A 45 16.29 -16.64 -7.48
CA ALA A 45 15.50 -17.72 -6.89
C ALA A 45 15.95 -18.12 -5.46
N ASP A 46 17.17 -17.77 -5.08
CA ASP A 46 17.67 -17.88 -3.70
C ASP A 46 16.95 -16.93 -2.75
N PHE A 47 16.47 -15.78 -3.25
CA PHE A 47 15.69 -14.82 -2.49
C PHE A 47 14.17 -15.00 -2.69
N PHE A 48 13.69 -15.12 -3.94
CA PHE A 48 12.27 -15.28 -4.29
C PHE A 48 11.90 -16.78 -4.41
N ARG A 49 11.71 -17.40 -3.27
CA ARG A 49 11.49 -18.84 -3.17
C ARG A 49 10.03 -19.22 -3.36
N ALA A 50 9.79 -20.43 -3.83
CA ALA A 50 8.50 -21.10 -3.80
C ALA A 50 8.63 -22.37 -2.96
N GLY A 51 7.65 -22.63 -2.11
CA GLY A 51 7.56 -23.81 -1.28
C GLY A 51 6.15 -24.42 -1.34
N SER A 52 6.00 -25.57 -0.72
CA SER A 52 4.71 -26.20 -0.48
C SER A 52 4.29 -25.99 0.97
N ILE A 53 3.01 -26.12 1.26
CA ILE A 53 2.48 -26.11 2.63
C ILE A 53 3.12 -27.28 3.44
N ASP A 54 3.47 -28.35 2.78
CA ASP A 54 4.13 -29.52 3.41
C ASP A 54 5.59 -29.25 3.80
N ASP A 55 6.18 -28.16 3.32
CA ASP A 55 7.54 -27.73 3.67
C ASP A 55 7.59 -26.87 4.94
N LEU A 56 6.45 -26.57 5.54
CA LEU A 56 6.40 -25.78 6.77
C LEU A 56 6.99 -26.55 7.95
N PRO A 57 7.75 -25.89 8.85
CA PRO A 57 8.14 -26.50 10.12
C PRO A 57 6.92 -27.01 10.91
N GLU A 58 7.02 -28.23 11.44
CA GLU A 58 5.92 -28.88 12.17
C GLU A 58 5.65 -28.22 13.54
N ASP A 59 6.65 -27.53 14.08
CA ASP A 59 6.64 -26.95 15.44
C ASP A 59 6.33 -25.44 15.47
N LEU A 60 5.81 -24.89 14.37
CA LEU A 60 5.42 -23.49 14.33
C LEU A 60 4.31 -23.18 15.34
N VAL A 61 4.58 -22.21 16.20
CA VAL A 61 3.58 -21.69 17.15
C VAL A 61 2.93 -20.48 16.52
N TRP A 62 1.66 -20.65 16.16
CA TRP A 62 0.88 -19.58 15.53
C TRP A 62 0.24 -18.67 16.57
N GLU A 63 0.36 -17.35 16.31
CA GLU A 63 -0.25 -16.27 17.09
C GLU A 63 -1.25 -15.54 16.20
N ASP A 64 -2.39 -15.15 16.77
CA ASP A 64 -3.44 -14.40 16.07
C ASP A 64 -3.88 -13.12 16.81
N GLY A 65 -3.35 -12.89 18.02
CA GLY A 65 -3.69 -11.73 18.83
C GLY A 65 -5.16 -11.66 19.28
N ALA A 66 -5.89 -12.78 19.21
CA ALA A 66 -7.33 -12.81 19.50
C ALA A 66 -7.69 -12.48 20.95
N ASP A 67 -6.77 -12.74 21.88
CA ASP A 67 -6.97 -12.52 23.33
C ASP A 67 -6.61 -11.09 23.78
N LEU A 68 -6.22 -10.21 22.85
CA LEU A 68 -5.87 -8.83 23.20
C LEU A 68 -7.13 -8.00 23.49
N PRO A 69 -7.05 -7.06 24.46
CA PRO A 69 -8.15 -6.14 24.73
C PRO A 69 -8.45 -5.26 23.52
N GLU A 70 -9.67 -4.74 23.45
CA GLU A 70 -10.02 -3.76 22.40
C GLU A 70 -9.19 -2.49 22.54
N VAL A 71 -8.71 -1.96 21.39
CA VAL A 71 -8.02 -0.69 21.35
C VAL A 71 -9.00 0.44 21.61
N GLY A 72 -8.75 1.18 22.69
CA GLY A 72 -9.57 2.34 23.07
C GLY A 72 -10.74 2.00 24.00
N SER A 73 -11.67 2.93 24.13
CA SER A 73 -12.79 2.78 25.05
C SER A 73 -13.92 1.95 24.42
N PRO A 74 -14.48 0.93 25.11
CA PRO A 74 -15.66 0.20 24.64
C PRO A 74 -16.92 1.10 24.53
N LYS A 75 -16.87 2.32 25.08
CA LYS A 75 -17.93 3.33 24.96
C LYS A 75 -17.71 4.28 23.78
N ALA A 76 -16.61 4.14 23.06
CA ALA A 76 -16.32 4.98 21.89
C ALA A 76 -17.37 4.77 20.80
N LYS A 77 -17.81 5.86 20.21
CA LYS A 77 -18.73 5.84 19.07
C LYS A 77 -17.98 6.17 17.81
N LYS A 78 -18.15 5.37 16.78
CA LYS A 78 -17.59 5.64 15.44
C LYS A 78 -18.28 6.87 14.84
N GLY A 79 -17.51 7.70 14.15
CA GLY A 79 -17.99 8.87 13.42
C GLY A 79 -17.52 10.19 14.05
N GLY A 80 -18.03 11.27 13.51
CA GLY A 80 -17.59 12.62 13.83
C GLY A 80 -16.62 13.18 12.77
N THR A 81 -16.10 14.36 13.03
CA THR A 81 -15.12 15.04 12.17
C THR A 81 -13.92 15.42 13.01
N GLU A 82 -12.76 14.95 12.61
CA GLU A 82 -11.49 15.38 13.18
C GLU A 82 -10.89 16.50 12.33
N TYR A 83 -10.46 17.58 12.99
CA TYR A 83 -9.77 18.69 12.32
C TYR A 83 -8.29 18.61 12.59
N VAL A 84 -7.54 18.34 11.54
CA VAL A 84 -6.09 18.16 11.64
C VAL A 84 -5.38 19.37 11.05
N ARG A 85 -4.33 19.83 11.73
CA ARG A 85 -3.47 20.88 11.23
C ARG A 85 -2.22 20.27 10.60
N LEU A 86 -2.02 20.52 9.32
CA LEU A 86 -0.75 20.24 8.67
C LEU A 86 0.21 21.41 8.86
N ALA A 87 1.48 21.09 9.14
CA ALA A 87 2.51 22.10 9.31
C ALA A 87 2.93 22.76 7.99
N ASP A 88 2.78 22.03 6.87
CA ASP A 88 3.21 22.44 5.54
C ASP A 88 2.35 21.76 4.47
N PHE A 89 2.35 22.30 3.25
CA PHE A 89 1.77 21.64 2.09
C PHE A 89 2.73 20.55 1.57
N PRO A 90 2.22 19.34 1.26
CA PRO A 90 3.07 18.30 0.71
C PRO A 90 3.56 18.68 -0.70
N ARG A 91 4.85 18.52 -0.94
CA ARG A 91 5.42 18.70 -2.27
C ARG A 91 4.97 17.63 -3.26
N THR A 92 4.64 16.46 -2.72
CA THR A 92 4.13 15.31 -3.46
C THR A 92 3.25 14.46 -2.57
N LEU A 93 2.30 13.72 -3.17
CA LEU A 93 1.52 12.69 -2.52
C LEU A 93 2.15 11.30 -2.70
N ARG A 94 3.31 11.21 -3.32
CA ARG A 94 4.04 9.94 -3.44
C ARG A 94 4.51 9.47 -2.08
N THR A 95 4.42 8.19 -1.85
CA THR A 95 4.92 7.55 -0.62
C THR A 95 6.41 7.19 -0.72
N VAL A 96 6.93 7.09 -1.95
CA VAL A 96 8.32 6.75 -2.25
C VAL A 96 8.85 7.66 -3.37
N GLY A 97 10.14 7.98 -3.33
CA GLY A 97 10.82 8.76 -4.35
C GLY A 97 11.15 10.19 -3.92
N PRO A 98 11.56 11.06 -4.85
CA PRO A 98 11.93 12.43 -4.55
C PRO A 98 10.81 13.21 -3.84
N ASP A 99 11.19 13.99 -2.84
CA ASP A 99 10.30 14.82 -2.00
C ASP A 99 9.20 14.07 -1.23
N SER A 100 9.20 12.73 -1.21
CA SER A 100 8.18 11.91 -0.54
C SER A 100 8.27 11.92 1.00
N ASN A 101 9.41 12.32 1.56
CA ASN A 101 9.64 12.30 3.02
C ASN A 101 9.19 13.62 3.66
N GLY A 102 7.96 14.03 3.40
CA GLY A 102 7.33 15.21 4.00
C GLY A 102 6.48 14.89 5.22
N SER A 103 6.07 15.92 5.97
CA SER A 103 5.20 15.81 7.14
C SER A 103 3.82 15.19 6.84
N PHE A 104 3.40 15.18 5.57
CA PHE A 104 2.14 14.61 5.13
C PHE A 104 2.23 13.10 4.83
N ARG A 105 3.44 12.54 4.66
CA ARG A 105 3.64 11.13 4.35
C ARG A 105 3.01 10.16 5.35
N PRO A 106 3.12 10.36 6.68
CA PRO A 106 2.45 9.51 7.66
C PRO A 106 0.94 9.44 7.45
N TRP A 107 0.28 10.55 7.14
CA TRP A 107 -1.17 10.61 6.88
C TRP A 107 -1.62 9.78 5.68
N ILE A 108 -0.76 9.64 4.67
CA ILE A 108 -1.04 8.79 3.51
C ILE A 108 -0.69 7.33 3.81
N LEU A 109 0.48 7.07 4.38
CA LEU A 109 0.96 5.70 4.62
C LEU A 109 0.29 5.06 5.83
N ASP A 110 0.35 5.75 6.97
CA ASP A 110 -0.03 5.13 8.23
C ASP A 110 -1.56 5.07 8.39
N ASP A 111 -2.27 6.08 7.85
CA ASP A 111 -3.74 6.15 7.97
C ASP A 111 -4.49 5.42 6.85
N THR A 112 -3.84 5.17 5.70
CA THR A 112 -4.51 4.54 4.53
C THR A 112 -3.96 3.18 4.15
N SER A 113 -2.77 2.82 4.65
CA SER A 113 -2.14 1.52 4.39
C SER A 113 -2.28 0.62 5.61
N MET A 114 -2.79 -0.59 5.38
CA MET A 114 -2.90 -1.58 6.44
C MET A 114 -1.63 -2.44 6.49
N ALA A 115 -1.02 -2.56 7.66
CA ALA A 115 0.11 -3.44 7.90
C ALA A 115 -0.34 -4.91 8.02
N LEU A 116 0.61 -5.86 7.97
CA LEU A 116 0.33 -7.27 8.26
C LEU A 116 -0.22 -7.44 9.68
N ALA A 117 0.41 -6.79 10.64
CA ALA A 117 -0.03 -6.75 12.03
C ALA A 117 0.22 -5.35 12.60
N HIS A 118 -0.58 -4.96 13.57
CA HIS A 118 -0.45 -3.68 14.27
C HIS A 118 -0.02 -3.92 15.71
N ARG A 119 0.72 -3.00 16.28
CA ARG A 119 1.14 -3.06 17.67
C ARG A 119 0.05 -2.47 18.56
N HIS A 120 -0.39 -3.22 19.56
CA HIS A 120 -1.37 -2.74 20.51
C HIS A 120 -0.75 -1.63 21.40
N PRO A 121 -1.42 -0.46 21.53
CA PRO A 121 -0.82 0.71 22.18
C PRO A 121 -0.58 0.54 23.68
N GLU A 122 -1.33 -0.35 24.35
CA GLU A 122 -1.23 -0.56 25.80
C GLU A 122 -0.38 -1.79 26.14
N THR A 123 -0.65 -2.94 25.50
CA THR A 123 0.04 -4.20 25.81
C THR A 123 1.36 -4.34 25.07
N LEU A 124 1.53 -3.62 23.96
CA LEU A 124 2.65 -3.69 23.03
C LEU A 124 2.77 -5.00 22.26
N ASP A 125 1.80 -5.90 22.41
CA ASP A 125 1.67 -7.12 21.62
C ASP A 125 1.10 -6.81 20.23
N TYR A 126 1.14 -7.78 19.33
CA TYR A 126 0.64 -7.60 17.97
C TYR A 126 -0.79 -8.13 17.82
N PHE A 127 -1.61 -7.40 17.08
CA PHE A 127 -2.94 -7.81 16.66
C PHE A 127 -3.08 -7.78 15.12
N PRO A 128 -4.00 -8.58 14.55
CA PRO A 128 -4.14 -8.73 13.11
C PRO A 128 -4.39 -7.42 12.36
N GLY A 129 -3.77 -7.30 11.18
CA GLY A 129 -4.09 -6.34 10.14
C GLY A 129 -4.48 -7.09 8.87
N LEU A 130 -3.56 -7.20 7.89
CA LEU A 130 -3.75 -8.04 6.70
C LEU A 130 -3.42 -9.51 6.96
N ALA A 131 -2.69 -9.83 8.03
CA ALA A 131 -2.45 -11.19 8.45
C ALA A 131 -3.60 -11.70 9.33
N LEU A 132 -4.02 -12.95 9.14
CA LEU A 132 -4.89 -13.65 10.08
C LEU A 132 -4.11 -14.13 11.30
N ARG A 133 -2.91 -14.63 11.05
CA ARG A 133 -2.00 -15.16 12.08
C ARG A 133 -0.56 -15.18 11.55
N TRP A 134 0.37 -15.29 12.47
CA TRP A 134 1.78 -15.38 12.17
C TRP A 134 2.48 -16.33 13.13
N ALA A 135 3.65 -16.81 12.71
CA ALA A 135 4.53 -17.60 13.55
C ALA A 135 5.97 -17.12 13.36
N VAL A 136 6.68 -17.00 14.47
CA VAL A 136 8.09 -16.60 14.45
C VAL A 136 8.95 -17.83 14.70
N ASP A 137 9.75 -18.18 13.71
CA ASP A 137 10.78 -19.21 13.84
C ASP A 137 12.15 -18.53 14.04
N THR A 138 12.66 -18.64 15.26
CA THR A 138 13.93 -18.03 15.65
C THR A 138 15.13 -18.76 15.08
N ASP A 139 15.00 -20.06 14.78
CA ASP A 139 16.09 -20.88 14.28
C ASP A 139 16.40 -20.55 12.82
N SER A 140 15.38 -20.48 11.98
CA SER A 140 15.50 -20.02 10.59
C SER A 140 15.51 -18.50 10.45
N LYS A 141 15.25 -17.74 11.54
CA LYS A 141 15.08 -16.28 11.54
C LYS A 141 14.00 -15.82 10.57
N SER A 142 12.90 -16.56 10.51
CA SER A 142 11.82 -16.32 9.59
C SER A 142 10.51 -16.03 10.32
N VAL A 143 9.70 -15.20 9.70
CA VAL A 143 8.31 -14.99 10.11
C VAL A 143 7.40 -15.59 9.06
N PHE A 144 6.58 -16.54 9.45
CA PHE A 144 5.52 -17.11 8.64
C PHE A 144 4.24 -16.30 8.84
N VAL A 145 3.56 -15.97 7.76
CA VAL A 145 2.38 -15.12 7.78
C VAL A 145 1.30 -15.71 6.92
N GLU A 146 0.14 -15.95 7.52
CA GLU A 146 -1.07 -16.31 6.81
C GLU A 146 -1.91 -15.04 6.58
N LEU A 147 -2.12 -14.67 5.32
CA LEU A 147 -2.87 -13.50 4.91
C LEU A 147 -4.38 -13.76 5.00
N ASP A 148 -5.17 -12.74 5.34
CA ASP A 148 -6.62 -12.85 5.28
C ASP A 148 -7.08 -12.99 3.81
N PRO A 149 -7.68 -14.13 3.41
CA PRO A 149 -8.15 -14.33 2.04
C PRO A 149 -9.32 -13.40 1.66
N LYS A 150 -9.88 -12.67 2.62
CA LYS A 150 -10.90 -11.65 2.37
C LYS A 150 -10.31 -10.26 2.17
N ALA A 151 -9.01 -10.09 2.42
CA ALA A 151 -8.35 -8.82 2.22
C ALA A 151 -8.30 -8.43 0.74
N THR A 152 -8.70 -7.21 0.45
CA THR A 152 -8.70 -6.67 -0.92
C THR A 152 -8.09 -5.28 -0.95
N TRP A 153 -7.58 -4.93 -2.10
CA TRP A 153 -7.28 -3.55 -2.43
C TRP A 153 -8.56 -2.72 -2.50
N SER A 154 -8.43 -1.40 -2.53
CA SER A 154 -9.58 -0.46 -2.59
C SER A 154 -10.45 -0.61 -3.84
N ASP A 155 -9.94 -1.23 -4.89
CA ASP A 155 -10.64 -1.56 -6.14
C ASP A 155 -11.31 -2.95 -6.11
N GLY A 156 -11.16 -3.70 -5.01
CA GLY A 156 -11.74 -5.02 -4.82
C GLY A 156 -10.86 -6.18 -5.29
N VAL A 157 -9.67 -5.92 -5.83
CA VAL A 157 -8.71 -6.98 -6.20
C VAL A 157 -8.18 -7.65 -4.93
N PRO A 158 -8.14 -9.00 -4.84
CA PRO A 158 -7.61 -9.71 -3.68
C PRO A 158 -6.13 -9.38 -3.43
N ILE A 159 -5.76 -9.26 -2.15
CA ILE A 159 -4.37 -9.14 -1.73
C ILE A 159 -3.79 -10.54 -1.56
N THR A 160 -2.65 -10.79 -2.18
CA THR A 160 -2.02 -12.10 -2.23
C THR A 160 -0.53 -12.06 -1.86
N ALA A 161 0.06 -13.23 -1.74
CA ALA A 161 1.49 -13.41 -1.55
C ALA A 161 2.35 -12.74 -2.65
N ASP A 162 1.81 -12.64 -3.87
CA ASP A 162 2.54 -12.03 -4.98
C ASP A 162 2.64 -10.50 -4.85
N ASP A 163 1.71 -9.84 -4.13
CA ASP A 163 1.83 -8.42 -3.81
C ASP A 163 3.04 -8.14 -2.90
N TYR A 164 3.31 -9.05 -1.95
CA TYR A 164 4.49 -8.95 -1.09
C TYR A 164 5.78 -9.26 -1.86
N ARG A 165 5.78 -10.28 -2.72
CA ARG A 165 6.91 -10.58 -3.60
C ARG A 165 7.21 -9.40 -4.52
N PHE A 166 6.19 -8.78 -5.09
CA PHE A 166 6.31 -7.58 -5.91
C PHE A 166 6.91 -6.42 -5.11
N THR A 167 6.49 -6.23 -3.87
CA THR A 167 7.03 -5.18 -2.98
C THR A 167 8.54 -5.37 -2.78
N PHE A 168 8.99 -6.57 -2.47
CA PHE A 168 10.42 -6.88 -2.32
C PHE A 168 11.19 -6.69 -3.62
N TRP A 169 10.61 -7.09 -4.75
CA TRP A 169 11.19 -6.81 -6.07
C TRP A 169 11.33 -5.32 -6.30
N PHE A 170 10.26 -4.54 -6.12
CA PHE A 170 10.24 -3.11 -6.40
C PHE A 170 11.29 -2.35 -5.59
N PHE A 171 11.39 -2.62 -4.30
CA PHE A 171 12.37 -1.96 -3.43
C PHE A 171 13.82 -2.39 -3.66
N ARG A 172 14.05 -3.46 -4.40
CA ARG A 172 15.41 -3.94 -4.77
C ARG A 172 15.80 -3.54 -6.20
N THR A 173 14.92 -2.91 -6.96
CA THR A 173 15.18 -2.54 -8.35
C THR A 173 15.71 -1.12 -8.51
N ARG A 174 16.21 -0.85 -9.73
CA ARG A 174 16.64 0.49 -10.17
C ARG A 174 15.50 1.52 -10.27
N TYR A 175 14.25 1.10 -10.20
CA TYR A 175 13.10 2.01 -10.25
C TYR A 175 12.98 2.86 -8.99
N ILE A 176 13.51 2.39 -7.86
CA ILE A 176 13.68 3.17 -6.66
C ILE A 176 14.99 3.95 -6.75
N THR A 177 14.91 5.27 -6.84
CA THR A 177 16.08 6.15 -6.92
C THR A 177 16.64 6.56 -5.56
N ALA A 178 16.00 6.12 -4.47
CA ALA A 178 16.46 6.39 -3.10
C ALA A 178 17.33 5.23 -2.61
N PRO A 179 18.69 5.36 -2.57
CA PRO A 179 19.60 4.26 -2.23
C PRO A 179 19.33 3.60 -0.87
N TRP A 180 18.73 4.35 0.05
CA TRP A 180 18.37 3.84 1.36
C TRP A 180 17.43 2.62 1.27
N TYR A 181 16.42 2.65 0.41
CA TYR A 181 15.49 1.52 0.25
C TYR A 181 16.19 0.28 -0.29
N ASN A 182 16.99 0.44 -1.35
CA ASN A 182 17.72 -0.69 -1.93
C ASN A 182 18.64 -1.33 -0.87
N ASN A 183 19.48 -0.53 -0.21
CA ASN A 183 20.41 -1.00 0.81
C ASN A 183 19.68 -1.68 1.99
N TRP A 184 18.56 -1.11 2.44
CA TRP A 184 17.77 -1.70 3.52
C TRP A 184 17.22 -3.07 3.11
N TYR A 185 16.50 -3.15 1.98
CA TYR A 185 15.87 -4.39 1.53
C TYR A 185 16.89 -5.47 1.13
N GLU A 186 18.09 -5.08 0.73
CA GLU A 186 19.18 -6.02 0.45
C GLU A 186 19.86 -6.53 1.72
N SER A 187 19.99 -5.69 2.74
CA SER A 187 20.77 -6.03 3.95
C SER A 187 19.94 -6.66 5.07
N GLN A 188 18.63 -6.35 5.15
CA GLN A 188 17.78 -6.80 6.26
C GLN A 188 17.03 -8.09 5.97
N TYR A 189 16.86 -8.45 4.70
CA TYR A 189 16.10 -9.62 4.29
C TYR A 189 16.95 -10.58 3.47
N THR A 190 16.84 -11.85 3.78
CA THR A 190 17.53 -12.94 3.08
C THR A 190 16.60 -13.68 2.12
N GLY A 191 15.29 -13.47 2.20
CA GLY A 191 14.37 -14.05 1.26
C GLY A 191 12.89 -13.88 1.61
N ILE A 192 12.07 -14.14 0.62
CA ILE A 192 10.63 -14.31 0.73
C ILE A 192 10.24 -15.64 0.08
N THR A 193 9.48 -16.48 0.79
CA THR A 193 8.97 -17.74 0.27
C THR A 193 7.46 -17.69 0.15
N LYS A 194 6.93 -18.00 -1.02
CA LYS A 194 5.49 -18.18 -1.25
C LYS A 194 5.16 -19.67 -1.12
N TYR A 195 4.25 -20.03 -0.21
CA TYR A 195 3.73 -21.40 -0.03
C TYR A 195 2.36 -21.57 -0.67
N SER A 196 1.55 -20.50 -0.65
CA SER A 196 0.25 -20.40 -1.32
C SER A 196 -0.04 -18.95 -1.66
N ASP A 197 -1.22 -18.67 -2.23
CA ASP A 197 -1.63 -17.29 -2.48
C ASP A 197 -1.84 -16.48 -1.18
N HIS A 198 -1.99 -17.17 -0.04
CA HIS A 198 -2.22 -16.50 1.25
C HIS A 198 -1.24 -16.93 2.34
N LEU A 199 -0.14 -17.61 1.99
CA LEU A 199 0.87 -18.01 2.97
C LEU A 199 2.28 -17.72 2.46
N ILE A 200 3.01 -16.92 3.24
CA ILE A 200 4.39 -16.52 2.96
C ILE A 200 5.28 -16.72 4.18
N SER A 201 6.58 -16.81 3.95
CA SER A 201 7.57 -16.49 4.99
C SER A 201 8.54 -15.43 4.51
N ILE A 202 8.99 -14.61 5.46
CA ILE A 202 9.99 -13.56 5.26
C ILE A 202 11.16 -13.86 6.18
N SER A 203 12.36 -13.93 5.59
CA SER A 203 13.60 -14.25 6.30
C SER A 203 14.57 -13.10 6.28
#